data_ef8c83475631274da9d87f33ace1b2e4
#
_entry.id   ef8c83475631274da9d87f33ace1b2e4
#
_cell.length_a   1.000
_cell.length_b   1.000
_cell.length_c   1.000
_cell.angle_alpha   90.00
_cell.angle_beta   90.00
_cell.angle_gamma   90.00
#
_symmetry.space_group_name_H-M   'P 1'
#
loop_
_entity.id
_entity.type
_entity.pdbx_description
1 polymer ?
#
loop_
_entity_poly.entity_id
_entity_poly.type
_entity_poly.pdbx_seq_one_letter_code
_entity_poly.pdbx_strand_id
1 'polypeptide(L)'
;MSIQSTMAGQVAAQIDRQWPYSRLNVVRESHGEYVTVGPSSAQFTDDFWLVPREEMPVRRYGYDGVDPVVVSDALMEAVAHNGRASVKDRVTAFDVRCRVRRVGLVYVIWLPDGESAVIAPMGGGVSFSYGEETIQLPTIGHAVMAVGAILSQA
;
A
#
# COMPACT_ATOMS: atom_id res chain seq x y z
N MET A 1 22.55 5.68 17.14
CA MET A 1 21.10 5.54 17.20
C MET A 1 20.67 4.27 16.48
N SER A 2 19.85 3.45 17.11
CA SER A 2 19.39 2.23 16.46
C SER A 2 18.38 2.55 15.37
N ILE A 3 18.29 1.70 14.34
CA ILE A 3 17.33 1.84 13.25
C ILE A 3 15.89 1.91 13.79
N GLN A 4 15.61 1.12 14.83
CA GLN A 4 14.27 1.03 15.41
C GLN A 4 13.82 2.34 16.07
N SER A 5 14.74 3.24 16.39
CA SER A 5 14.39 4.52 16.99
C SER A 5 14.09 5.60 15.94
N THR A 6 14.38 5.34 14.66
CA THR A 6 14.06 6.28 13.59
C THR A 6 12.60 6.13 13.16
N MET A 7 12.03 7.20 12.60
CA MET A 7 10.67 7.14 12.05
C MET A 7 10.58 6.10 10.93
N ALA A 8 11.57 6.05 10.05
CA ALA A 8 11.62 5.04 8.98
C ALA A 8 11.59 3.62 9.52
N GLY A 9 12.39 3.33 10.54
CA GLY A 9 12.41 2.02 11.19
C GLY A 9 11.08 1.67 11.86
N GLN A 10 10.44 2.64 12.50
CA GLN A 10 9.14 2.43 13.15
C GLN A 10 8.03 2.19 12.13
N VAL A 11 8.03 2.93 11.03
CA VAL A 11 7.07 2.74 9.93
C VAL A 11 7.26 1.36 9.28
N ALA A 12 8.49 0.98 9.01
CA ALA A 12 8.80 -0.33 8.42
C ALA A 12 8.34 -1.46 9.36
N ALA A 13 8.59 -1.34 10.66
CA ALA A 13 8.16 -2.34 11.64
C ALA A 13 6.63 -2.46 11.69
N GLN A 14 5.92 -1.35 11.58
CA GLN A 14 4.46 -1.33 11.56
C GLN A 14 3.91 -2.04 10.32
N ILE A 15 4.49 -1.77 9.16
CA ILE A 15 4.08 -2.41 7.90
C ILE A 15 4.37 -3.91 7.97
N ASP A 16 5.55 -4.30 8.43
CA ASP A 16 5.92 -5.71 8.54
C ASP A 16 4.99 -6.48 9.49
N ARG A 17 4.52 -5.83 10.54
CA ARG A 17 3.57 -6.43 11.47
C ARG A 17 2.21 -6.71 10.85
N GLN A 18 1.69 -5.76 10.06
CA GLN A 18 0.38 -5.90 9.42
C GLN A 18 0.44 -6.73 8.14
N TRP A 19 1.50 -6.57 7.35
CA TRP A 19 1.68 -7.26 6.08
C TRP A 19 3.06 -7.92 6.03
N PRO A 20 3.22 -9.09 6.70
CA PRO A 20 4.55 -9.72 6.83
C PRO A 20 5.11 -10.24 5.50
N TYR A 21 4.29 -10.38 4.47
CA TYR A 21 4.72 -10.81 3.15
C TYR A 21 4.70 -9.66 2.14
N SER A 22 4.70 -8.42 2.61
CA SER A 22 4.77 -7.25 1.75
C SER A 22 6.13 -7.12 1.08
N ARG A 23 6.16 -6.34 0.00
CA ARG A 23 7.40 -6.00 -0.69
C ARG A 23 8.07 -4.79 -0.03
N LEU A 24 8.23 -4.87 1.27
CA LEU A 24 8.84 -3.84 2.09
C LEU A 24 10.35 -3.85 1.95
N ASN A 25 10.93 -2.67 1.80
CA ASN A 25 12.37 -2.49 1.81
C ASN A 25 12.71 -1.13 2.44
N VAL A 26 13.82 -1.08 3.17
CA VAL A 26 14.34 0.17 3.75
C VAL A 26 15.68 0.45 3.08
N VAL A 27 15.79 1.62 2.47
CA VAL A 27 17.00 2.05 1.77
C VAL A 27 17.56 3.28 2.48
N ARG A 28 18.84 3.26 2.79
CA ARG A 28 19.55 4.38 3.39
C ARG A 28 20.45 5.06 2.36
N GLU A 29 20.31 6.36 2.28
CA GLU A 29 21.14 7.18 1.42
C GLU A 29 21.71 8.36 2.21
N SER A 30 22.64 9.11 1.60
CA SER A 30 23.27 10.25 2.24
C SER A 30 22.29 11.36 2.61
N HIS A 31 21.15 11.45 1.91
CA HIS A 31 20.15 12.51 2.12
C HIS A 31 18.95 12.05 2.95
N GLY A 32 18.94 10.82 3.44
CA GLY A 32 17.82 10.32 4.23
C GLY A 32 17.58 8.83 4.05
N GLU A 33 16.48 8.38 4.64
CA GLU A 33 16.04 7.00 4.54
C GLU A 33 14.75 6.92 3.72
N TYR A 34 14.60 5.81 3.01
CA TYR A 34 13.38 5.52 2.23
C TYR A 34 12.78 4.22 2.71
N VAL A 35 11.49 4.22 2.97
CA VAL A 35 10.72 3.00 3.17
C VAL A 35 9.92 2.77 1.89
N THR A 36 10.23 1.68 1.18
CA THR A 36 9.57 1.35 -0.07
C THR A 36 8.67 0.15 0.13
N VAL A 37 7.51 0.17 -0.52
CA VAL A 37 6.61 -0.97 -0.55
C VAL A 37 6.17 -1.12 -2.02
N GLY A 38 6.80 -2.08 -2.71
CA GLY A 38 6.57 -2.26 -4.13
C GLY A 38 6.82 -0.98 -4.93
N PRO A 39 5.79 -0.44 -5.60
CA PRO A 39 5.95 0.70 -6.50
C PRO A 39 5.99 2.07 -5.81
N SER A 40 5.77 2.14 -4.51
CA SER A 40 5.68 3.41 -3.79
C SER A 40 6.67 3.49 -2.65
N SER A 41 7.03 4.71 -2.26
CA SER A 41 8.01 4.93 -1.20
C SER A 41 7.66 6.17 -0.38
N ALA A 42 8.13 6.15 0.87
CA ALA A 42 8.12 7.32 1.73
C ALA A 42 9.57 7.75 1.98
N GLN A 43 9.82 9.05 2.02
CA GLN A 43 11.13 9.61 2.31
C GLN A 43 11.15 10.18 3.72
N PHE A 44 12.25 9.94 4.43
CA PHE A 44 12.48 10.44 5.78
C PHE A 44 13.85 11.11 5.83
N THR A 45 13.87 12.38 6.20
CA THR A 45 15.09 13.14 6.44
C THR A 45 15.15 13.55 7.90
N ASP A 46 16.17 14.30 8.31
CA ASP A 46 16.25 14.80 9.69
C ASP A 46 15.13 15.77 10.03
N ASP A 47 14.61 16.48 9.04
CA ASP A 47 13.68 17.59 9.25
C ASP A 47 12.23 17.29 8.89
N PHE A 48 12.02 16.36 7.94
CA PHE A 48 10.68 16.10 7.40
C PHE A 48 10.53 14.68 6.89
N TRP A 49 9.26 14.31 6.67
CA TRP A 49 8.91 13.12 5.91
C TRP A 49 7.89 13.46 4.84
N LEU A 50 7.83 12.65 3.81
CA LEU A 50 6.82 12.79 2.76
C LEU A 50 6.52 11.43 2.10
N VAL A 51 5.28 11.30 1.63
CA VAL A 51 4.84 10.17 0.81
C VAL A 51 4.34 10.77 -0.51
N PRO A 52 5.13 10.64 -1.60
CA PRO A 52 4.70 11.17 -2.89
C PRO A 52 3.45 10.47 -3.41
N ARG A 53 2.53 11.25 -3.94
CA ARG A 53 1.35 10.76 -4.63
C ARG A 53 1.26 11.43 -5.99
N GLU A 54 0.79 10.67 -6.98
CA GLU A 54 0.71 11.11 -8.36
C GLU A 54 -0.17 12.34 -8.56
N GLU A 55 -1.27 12.39 -7.83
CA GLU A 55 -2.33 13.39 -8.02
C GLU A 55 -2.25 14.57 -7.05
N MET A 56 -1.27 14.58 -6.17
CA MET A 56 -1.18 15.60 -5.13
C MET A 56 0.16 16.31 -5.17
N PRO A 57 0.18 17.62 -4.89
CA PRO A 57 1.45 18.32 -4.65
C PRO A 57 2.23 17.61 -3.56
N VAL A 58 3.54 17.52 -3.73
CA VAL A 58 4.41 16.94 -2.70
C VAL A 58 4.33 17.81 -1.46
N ARG A 59 3.94 17.22 -0.34
CA ARG A 59 3.89 17.90 0.97
C ARG A 59 4.92 17.30 1.88
N ARG A 60 5.60 18.17 2.62
CA ARG A 60 6.58 17.78 3.63
C ARG A 60 5.95 17.95 5.00
N TYR A 61 6.10 16.97 5.85
CA TYR A 61 5.53 16.96 7.18
C TYR A 61 6.65 16.91 8.22
N GLY A 62 6.52 17.72 9.28
CA GLY A 62 7.43 17.63 10.42
C GLY A 62 7.15 16.39 11.27
N TYR A 63 8.01 16.16 12.25
CA TYR A 63 7.92 14.97 13.11
C TYR A 63 7.13 15.17 14.39
N ASP A 64 6.77 16.39 14.74
CA ASP A 64 6.06 16.67 15.99
C ASP A 64 4.68 16.00 16.01
N GLY A 65 4.48 15.13 17.00
CA GLY A 65 3.21 14.44 17.19
C GLY A 65 2.88 13.40 16.11
N VAL A 66 3.85 12.98 15.31
CA VAL A 66 3.61 12.02 14.21
C VAL A 66 3.63 10.59 14.74
N ASP A 67 2.52 9.88 14.47
CA ASP A 67 2.39 8.47 14.80
C ASP A 67 2.86 7.63 13.60
N PRO A 68 3.80 6.68 13.80
CA PRO A 68 4.23 5.77 12.74
C PRO A 68 3.10 5.01 12.06
N VAL A 69 2.02 4.74 12.77
CA VAL A 69 0.84 4.06 12.20
C VAL A 69 0.21 4.93 11.11
N VAL A 70 0.07 6.22 11.37
CA VAL A 70 -0.49 7.17 10.38
C VAL A 70 0.38 7.24 9.13
N VAL A 71 1.69 7.27 9.30
CA VAL A 71 2.63 7.31 8.17
C VAL A 71 2.58 6.00 7.37
N SER A 72 2.54 4.85 8.06
CA SER A 72 2.45 3.55 7.39
C SER A 72 1.15 3.44 6.60
N ASP A 73 0.04 3.89 7.16
CA ASP A 73 -1.25 3.89 6.46
C ASP A 73 -1.20 4.79 5.22
N ALA A 74 -0.59 5.96 5.31
CA ALA A 74 -0.42 6.87 4.18
C ALA A 74 0.42 6.24 3.07
N LEU A 75 1.48 5.53 3.42
CA LEU A 75 2.31 4.83 2.44
C LEU A 75 1.55 3.70 1.75
N MET A 76 0.86 2.86 2.52
CA MET A 76 0.10 1.75 1.95
C MET A 76 -1.07 2.24 1.09
N GLU A 77 -1.68 3.36 1.47
CA GLU A 77 -2.69 4.02 0.64
C GLU A 77 -2.09 4.53 -0.67
N ALA A 78 -0.89 5.10 -0.62
CA ALA A 78 -0.17 5.52 -1.82
C ALA A 78 0.14 4.34 -2.74
N VAL A 79 0.49 3.17 -2.19
CA VAL A 79 0.69 1.93 -2.95
C VAL A 79 -0.59 1.57 -3.70
N ALA A 80 -1.71 1.53 -2.99
CA ALA A 80 -3.00 1.11 -3.56
C ALA A 80 -3.49 2.04 -4.66
N HIS A 81 -3.25 3.34 -4.51
CA HIS A 81 -3.72 4.37 -5.45
C HIS A 81 -2.67 4.78 -6.49
N ASN A 82 -1.55 4.06 -6.57
CA ASN A 82 -0.51 4.38 -7.55
C ASN A 82 -0.94 3.98 -8.97
N GLY A 83 -1.56 4.90 -9.69
CA GLY A 83 -2.09 4.66 -11.03
C GLY A 83 -1.03 4.37 -12.10
N ARG A 84 0.26 4.64 -11.82
CA ARG A 84 1.37 4.30 -12.72
C ARG A 84 1.77 2.84 -12.61
N ALA A 85 1.44 2.19 -11.51
CA ALA A 85 1.73 0.77 -11.31
C ALA A 85 0.55 -0.08 -11.75
N SER A 86 0.83 -1.29 -12.24
CA SER A 86 -0.21 -2.26 -12.54
C SER A 86 -0.94 -2.67 -11.26
N VAL A 87 -2.17 -3.16 -11.41
CA VAL A 87 -2.91 -3.71 -10.27
C VAL A 87 -2.15 -4.86 -9.64
N LYS A 88 -1.51 -5.71 -10.46
CA LYS A 88 -0.66 -6.80 -9.98
C LYS A 88 0.45 -6.28 -9.06
N ASP A 89 1.16 -5.23 -9.48
CA ASP A 89 2.26 -4.68 -8.68
C ASP A 89 1.76 -4.06 -7.38
N ARG A 90 0.60 -3.41 -7.41
CA ARG A 90 0.00 -2.84 -6.20
C ARG A 90 -0.44 -3.92 -5.22
N VAL A 91 -1.10 -4.95 -5.70
CA VAL A 91 -1.60 -6.05 -4.85
C VAL A 91 -0.44 -6.88 -4.28
N THR A 92 0.54 -7.23 -5.12
CA THR A 92 1.69 -8.02 -4.66
C THR A 92 2.61 -7.23 -3.73
N ALA A 93 2.51 -5.88 -3.75
CA ALA A 93 3.20 -5.06 -2.77
C ALA A 93 2.68 -5.31 -1.34
N PHE A 94 1.38 -5.54 -1.17
CA PHE A 94 0.80 -5.91 0.12
C PHE A 94 1.16 -7.34 0.53
N ASP A 95 1.15 -8.27 -0.43
CA ASP A 95 1.49 -9.66 -0.17
C ASP A 95 1.98 -10.32 -1.46
N VAL A 96 3.26 -10.69 -1.48
CA VAL A 96 3.90 -11.27 -2.67
C VAL A 96 3.30 -12.62 -3.09
N ARG A 97 2.56 -13.28 -2.21
CA ARG A 97 1.94 -14.57 -2.48
C ARG A 97 0.64 -14.46 -3.28
N CYS A 98 0.06 -13.26 -3.37
CA CYS A 98 -1.13 -13.03 -4.18
C CYS A 98 -0.84 -13.24 -5.66
N ARG A 99 -1.85 -13.69 -6.40
CA ARG A 99 -1.81 -13.78 -7.86
C ARG A 99 -2.87 -12.86 -8.43
N VAL A 100 -2.55 -12.18 -9.51
CA VAL A 100 -3.47 -11.26 -10.16
C VAL A 100 -3.53 -11.60 -11.65
N ARG A 101 -4.73 -11.74 -12.18
CA ARG A 101 -4.96 -11.94 -13.59
C ARG A 101 -5.96 -10.90 -14.09
N ARG A 102 -5.64 -10.28 -15.21
CA ARG A 102 -6.54 -9.36 -15.90
C ARG A 102 -7.23 -10.11 -17.05
N VAL A 103 -8.55 -9.99 -17.11
CA VAL A 103 -9.36 -10.52 -18.21
C VAL A 103 -10.22 -9.36 -18.70
N GLY A 104 -9.85 -8.75 -19.82
CA GLY A 104 -10.49 -7.53 -20.30
C GLY A 104 -10.33 -6.40 -19.30
N LEU A 105 -11.42 -5.88 -18.77
CA LEU A 105 -11.43 -4.83 -17.76
C LEU A 105 -11.61 -5.36 -16.34
N VAL A 106 -11.61 -6.69 -16.18
CA VAL A 106 -11.83 -7.34 -14.89
C VAL A 106 -10.50 -7.86 -14.34
N TYR A 107 -10.27 -7.67 -13.05
CA TYR A 107 -9.11 -8.22 -12.35
C TYR A 107 -9.59 -9.31 -11.40
N VAL A 108 -8.96 -10.46 -11.48
CA VAL A 108 -9.17 -11.56 -10.54
C VAL A 108 -7.92 -11.69 -9.68
N ILE A 109 -8.12 -11.68 -8.37
CA ILE A 109 -7.04 -11.70 -7.39
C ILE A 109 -7.21 -12.95 -6.53
N TRP A 110 -6.21 -13.84 -6.55
CA TRP A 110 -6.19 -15.00 -5.66
C TRP A 110 -5.34 -14.67 -4.44
N LEU A 111 -5.96 -14.85 -3.27
CA LEU A 111 -5.31 -14.63 -1.98
C LEU A 111 -4.57 -15.89 -1.53
N PRO A 112 -3.62 -15.75 -0.59
CA PRO A 112 -2.82 -16.91 -0.13
C PRO A 112 -3.63 -18.05 0.47
N ASP A 113 -4.81 -17.76 1.01
CA ASP A 113 -5.70 -18.77 1.60
C ASP A 113 -6.55 -19.52 0.56
N GLY A 114 -6.40 -19.19 -0.73
CA GLY A 114 -7.18 -19.79 -1.80
C GLY A 114 -8.46 -19.06 -2.16
N GLU A 115 -8.88 -18.10 -1.36
CA GLU A 115 -10.03 -17.25 -1.69
C GLU A 115 -9.68 -16.28 -2.82
N SER A 116 -10.69 -15.82 -3.52
CA SER A 116 -10.50 -14.87 -4.61
C SER A 116 -11.33 -13.61 -4.42
N ALA A 117 -10.81 -12.51 -4.96
CA ALA A 117 -11.51 -11.25 -5.06
C ALA A 117 -11.57 -10.85 -6.53
N VAL A 118 -12.64 -10.14 -6.91
CA VAL A 118 -12.84 -9.68 -8.28
C VAL A 118 -13.11 -8.19 -8.28
N ILE A 119 -12.38 -7.47 -9.12
CA ILE A 119 -12.58 -6.03 -9.35
C ILE A 119 -13.08 -5.87 -10.79
N ALA A 120 -14.25 -5.29 -10.96
CA ALA A 120 -14.87 -5.09 -12.26
C ALA A 120 -15.40 -3.66 -12.41
N PRO A 121 -15.43 -3.09 -13.63
CA PRO A 121 -16.02 -1.78 -13.84
C PRO A 121 -17.51 -1.80 -13.48
N MET A 122 -17.99 -0.71 -12.88
CA MET A 122 -19.39 -0.57 -12.54
C MET A 122 -19.75 0.91 -12.47
N GLY A 123 -20.54 1.37 -13.42
CA GLY A 123 -21.07 2.76 -13.55
C GLY A 123 -20.41 3.81 -12.68
N GLY A 124 -19.45 4.53 -13.03
CA GLY A 124 -18.77 5.58 -12.27
C GLY A 124 -17.78 5.11 -11.22
N GLY A 125 -17.55 3.80 -11.09
CA GLY A 125 -16.62 3.23 -10.13
C GLY A 125 -16.29 1.80 -10.46
N VAL A 126 -16.06 0.99 -9.42
CA VAL A 126 -15.79 -0.44 -9.58
C VAL A 126 -16.64 -1.25 -8.60
N SER A 127 -16.95 -2.48 -8.98
CA SER A 127 -17.46 -3.46 -8.03
C SER A 127 -16.30 -4.26 -7.46
N PHE A 128 -16.38 -4.55 -6.17
CA PHE A 128 -15.42 -5.40 -5.47
C PHE A 128 -16.19 -6.57 -4.88
N SER A 129 -15.87 -7.76 -5.33
CA SER A 129 -16.53 -8.99 -4.86
C SER A 129 -15.51 -9.85 -4.10
N TYR A 130 -15.89 -10.26 -2.91
CA TYR A 130 -15.09 -11.16 -2.08
C TYR A 130 -16.03 -12.08 -1.33
N GLY A 131 -15.84 -13.40 -1.48
CA GLY A 131 -16.80 -14.36 -0.97
C GLY A 131 -18.15 -14.17 -1.65
N GLU A 132 -19.20 -14.07 -0.85
CA GLU A 132 -20.56 -13.85 -1.37
C GLU A 132 -20.98 -12.38 -1.38
N GLU A 133 -20.09 -11.49 -0.95
CA GLU A 133 -20.38 -10.06 -0.87
C GLU A 133 -19.85 -9.32 -2.09
N THR A 134 -20.60 -8.33 -2.53
CA THR A 134 -20.19 -7.39 -3.57
C THR A 134 -20.54 -5.99 -3.11
N ILE A 135 -19.54 -5.11 -3.16
CA ILE A 135 -19.73 -3.70 -2.83
C ILE A 135 -19.27 -2.83 -3.99
N GLN A 136 -19.80 -1.62 -4.06
CA GLN A 136 -19.35 -0.62 -5.03
C GLN A 136 -18.35 0.30 -4.36
N LEU A 137 -17.23 0.55 -5.06
CA LEU A 137 -16.16 1.43 -4.58
C LEU A 137 -15.85 2.49 -5.64
N PRO A 138 -15.34 3.66 -5.23
CA PRO A 138 -15.10 4.75 -6.16
C PRO A 138 -14.05 4.47 -7.23
N THR A 139 -12.95 3.78 -6.86
CA THR A 139 -11.82 3.56 -7.75
C THR A 139 -11.20 2.18 -7.55
N ILE A 140 -10.36 1.79 -8.50
CA ILE A 140 -9.53 0.59 -8.38
C ILE A 140 -8.64 0.66 -7.13
N GLY A 141 -8.10 1.85 -6.83
CA GLY A 141 -7.27 2.04 -5.63
C GLY A 141 -8.00 1.69 -4.35
N HIS A 142 -9.27 2.07 -4.23
CA HIS A 142 -10.09 1.68 -3.07
C HIS A 142 -10.29 0.16 -3.00
N ALA A 143 -10.45 -0.49 -4.15
CA ALA A 143 -10.56 -1.95 -4.18
C ALA A 143 -9.26 -2.63 -3.77
N VAL A 144 -8.12 -2.11 -4.20
CA VAL A 144 -6.80 -2.63 -3.76
C VAL A 144 -6.62 -2.43 -2.26
N MET A 145 -7.06 -1.29 -1.69
CA MET A 145 -7.05 -1.09 -0.24
C MET A 145 -7.92 -2.12 0.48
N ALA A 146 -9.07 -2.48 -0.10
CA ALA A 146 -9.92 -3.52 0.47
C ALA A 146 -9.21 -4.88 0.49
N VAL A 147 -8.47 -5.22 -0.56
CA VAL A 147 -7.63 -6.42 -0.58
C VAL A 147 -6.55 -6.33 0.52
N GLY A 148 -5.89 -5.19 0.64
CA GLY A 148 -4.90 -4.97 1.69
C GLY A 148 -5.46 -5.14 3.09
N ALA A 149 -6.68 -4.68 3.33
CA ALA A 149 -7.35 -4.85 4.61
C ALA A 149 -7.64 -6.33 4.92
N ILE A 150 -8.04 -7.10 3.91
CA ILE A 150 -8.28 -8.55 4.06
C ILE A 150 -6.96 -9.26 4.39
N LEU A 151 -5.86 -8.85 3.77
CA LEU A 151 -4.54 -9.45 3.97
C LEU A 151 -3.88 -9.04 5.29
N SER A 152 -4.34 -7.97 5.92
CA SER A 152 -3.73 -7.43 7.13
C SER A 152 -3.79 -8.43 8.28
N GLN A 153 -2.71 -8.49 9.06
CA GLN A 153 -2.59 -9.29 10.29
C GLN A 153 -3.05 -8.51 11.53
N ALA A 154 -3.77 -7.44 11.34
CA ALA A 154 -4.19 -6.52 12.41
C ALA A 154 -4.73 -7.20 13.66
#